data_e4baf4d3029fe184a42cdcd4af98ab94
#
_entry.id   e4baf4d3029fe184a42cdcd4af98ab94
#
_cell.length_a   1.000
_cell.length_b   1.000
_cell.length_c   1.000
_cell.angle_alpha   90.00
_cell.angle_beta   90.00
_cell.angle_gamma   90.00
#
_symmetry.space_group_name_H-M   'P 1'
#
loop_
_entity.id
_entity.type
_entity.pdbx_description
1 polymer ?
#
loop_
_entity_poly.entity_id
_entity_poly.type
_entity_poly.pdbx_seq_one_letter_code
_entity_poly.pdbx_strand_id
1 'polypeptide(L)'
;YDPNIFVNDDLDINMNGITNEKILKATSKVLGNNVESIRSDKHIRSLEPNVEGGAAVYGRAFTNNTITTDFADVTNTSGLFQYRISVRNYYNTPMNKIVMYDVFPFVGDGRNSAFSNTLQGPVELKIGSDDVSRLYDIYYRTDKYPNLNDVNELNSPLWTTTPTDYSQVTAIKIIGKDGTILQPYRVLSAYLTMKTPTYDPSLTGAIAYNSANVIYNNESIMRMVPPVANQLIDVMDVSVSKKWIDADGNPITTPDVTSITAKLFADGVDTGKTVDIKAANNWKATFTHLRQYNVVTASDGTTTKTPIEYSVEEVGVNGEGQVTYSGKKYQVTSTSGKVNQNSPTDAVALEITNKLLQEKVSVSCKKFWVDD
;
A
#
# COMPACT_ATOMS: atom_id res chain seq x y z
N TYR A 1 -10.82 -18.87 34.08
CA TYR A 1 -10.20 -18.88 32.76
C TYR A 1 -9.97 -20.33 32.37
N ASP A 2 -10.70 -20.85 31.40
CA ASP A 2 -10.53 -22.23 30.93
C ASP A 2 -9.47 -22.23 29.82
N PRO A 3 -8.27 -22.80 30.04
CA PRO A 3 -7.21 -22.83 29.03
C PRO A 3 -7.55 -23.68 27.81
N ASN A 4 -8.63 -24.46 27.85
CA ASN A 4 -9.02 -25.36 26.77
C ASN A 4 -9.87 -24.68 25.70
N ILE A 5 -10.24 -23.41 25.87
CA ILE A 5 -11.00 -22.65 24.87
C ILE A 5 -10.14 -22.06 23.76
N PHE A 6 -8.82 -22.11 23.87
CA PHE A 6 -7.90 -21.65 22.84
C PHE A 6 -7.24 -22.84 22.15
N VAL A 7 -7.14 -22.76 20.84
CA VAL A 7 -6.39 -23.70 19.99
C VAL A 7 -5.42 -22.92 19.13
N ASN A 8 -4.36 -23.59 18.67
CA ASN A 8 -3.48 -23.00 17.66
C ASN A 8 -4.22 -22.97 16.33
N ASP A 9 -4.13 -21.87 15.60
CA ASP A 9 -4.65 -21.74 14.25
C ASP A 9 -3.63 -22.21 13.21
N ASP A 10 -3.27 -23.49 13.25
CA ASP A 10 -2.30 -24.07 12.32
C ASP A 10 -2.85 -24.15 10.88
N LEU A 11 -4.16 -23.93 10.72
CA LEU A 11 -4.88 -24.02 9.44
C LEU A 11 -5.34 -22.66 8.93
N ASP A 12 -4.96 -21.56 9.58
CA ASP A 12 -5.46 -20.20 9.29
C ASP A 12 -7.01 -20.17 9.24
N ILE A 13 -7.64 -20.65 10.33
CA ILE A 13 -9.10 -20.81 10.41
C ILE A 13 -9.83 -19.47 10.31
N ASN A 14 -9.22 -18.40 10.84
CA ASN A 14 -9.78 -17.05 10.75
C ASN A 14 -9.41 -16.33 9.44
N MET A 15 -8.62 -16.98 8.56
CA MET A 15 -8.23 -16.50 7.23
C MET A 15 -7.53 -15.13 7.24
N ASN A 16 -6.75 -14.83 8.27
CA ASN A 16 -5.98 -13.58 8.35
C ASN A 16 -4.56 -13.67 7.77
N GLY A 17 -4.14 -14.87 7.32
CA GLY A 17 -2.82 -15.15 6.74
C GLY A 17 -1.75 -15.48 7.79
N ILE A 18 -2.12 -15.56 9.07
CA ILE A 18 -1.22 -15.92 10.17
C ILE A 18 -1.54 -17.34 10.62
N THR A 19 -0.56 -18.20 10.64
CA THR A 19 -0.65 -19.55 11.24
C THR A 19 0.08 -19.58 12.58
N ASN A 20 -0.26 -20.53 13.45
CA ASN A 20 0.30 -20.70 14.81
C ASN A 20 -0.11 -19.60 15.83
N GLU A 21 -1.13 -18.81 15.53
CA GLU A 21 -1.73 -17.92 16.52
C GLU A 21 -2.75 -18.65 17.40
N LYS A 22 -3.12 -18.04 18.53
CA LYS A 22 -4.15 -18.56 19.44
C LYS A 22 -5.51 -18.01 19.07
N ILE A 23 -6.44 -18.88 18.67
CA ILE A 23 -7.83 -18.53 18.39
C ILE A 23 -8.78 -19.18 19.39
N LEU A 24 -9.93 -18.52 19.60
CA LEU A 24 -11.00 -19.05 20.42
C LEU A 24 -11.65 -20.26 19.72
N LYS A 25 -11.69 -21.40 20.39
CA LYS A 25 -12.43 -22.56 19.94
C LYS A 25 -13.85 -22.50 20.51
N ALA A 26 -14.85 -22.27 19.68
CA ALA A 26 -16.23 -22.56 20.01
C ALA A 26 -16.59 -23.94 19.47
N THR A 27 -16.92 -24.89 20.34
CA THR A 27 -17.46 -26.19 19.91
C THR A 27 -18.97 -26.15 20.05
N SER A 28 -19.70 -25.99 18.95
CA SER A 28 -21.12 -26.26 18.92
C SER A 28 -21.35 -27.68 18.41
N LYS A 29 -22.04 -28.54 19.15
CA LYS A 29 -22.56 -29.77 18.64
C LYS A 29 -23.82 -29.43 17.83
N VAL A 30 -23.69 -29.31 16.52
CA VAL A 30 -24.85 -29.30 15.63
C VAL A 30 -25.24 -30.76 15.40
N LEU A 31 -26.29 -31.20 16.07
CA LEU A 31 -26.98 -32.43 15.74
C LEU A 31 -27.85 -32.14 14.51
N GLY A 32 -27.30 -32.29 13.34
CA GLY A 32 -27.99 -32.10 12.07
C GLY A 32 -27.24 -32.81 10.96
N ASN A 33 -27.99 -33.40 10.03
CA ASN A 33 -27.50 -34.06 8.82
C ASN A 33 -26.27 -33.37 8.25
N ASN A 34 -25.34 -34.15 7.63
CA ASN A 34 -24.17 -33.66 6.94
C ASN A 34 -24.46 -32.35 6.19
N VAL A 35 -24.28 -31.22 6.84
CA VAL A 35 -24.28 -29.93 6.17
C VAL A 35 -22.94 -29.84 5.51
N GLU A 36 -22.93 -30.20 4.24
CA GLU A 36 -21.79 -29.96 3.39
C GLU A 36 -21.50 -28.47 3.42
N SER A 37 -20.41 -28.06 4.04
CA SER A 37 -20.06 -26.65 4.09
C SER A 37 -18.71 -26.41 3.44
N ILE A 38 -18.76 -25.60 2.38
CA ILE A 38 -17.60 -24.99 1.77
C ILE A 38 -17.71 -23.50 2.04
N ARG A 39 -16.59 -22.91 2.38
CA ARG A 39 -16.49 -21.47 2.46
C ARG A 39 -15.51 -20.98 1.42
N SER A 40 -15.93 -20.01 0.63
CA SER A 40 -15.06 -19.26 -0.25
C SER A 40 -15.12 -17.79 0.13
N ASP A 41 -13.94 -17.19 0.26
CA ASP A 41 -13.79 -15.82 0.69
C ASP A 41 -12.80 -15.09 -0.22
N LYS A 42 -12.96 -13.78 -0.34
CA LYS A 42 -11.97 -12.89 -0.92
C LYS A 42 -11.56 -11.87 0.12
N HIS A 43 -10.26 -11.66 0.21
CA HIS A 43 -9.67 -10.69 1.12
C HIS A 43 -8.69 -9.81 0.35
N ILE A 44 -8.36 -8.68 0.95
CA ILE A 44 -7.45 -7.70 0.38
C ILE A 44 -6.49 -7.21 1.47
N ARG A 45 -5.25 -6.88 1.11
CA ARG A 45 -4.30 -6.19 1.99
C ARG A 45 -3.45 -5.21 1.20
N SER A 46 -3.01 -4.12 1.82
CA SER A 46 -1.97 -3.26 1.27
C SER A 46 -0.61 -3.93 1.40
N LEU A 47 0.24 -3.76 0.38
CA LEU A 47 1.67 -4.11 0.40
C LEU A 47 2.55 -2.86 0.52
N GLU A 48 1.94 -1.68 0.60
CA GLU A 48 2.66 -0.44 0.83
C GLU A 48 3.29 -0.42 2.22
N PRO A 49 4.46 0.21 2.38
CA PRO A 49 5.05 0.39 3.69
C PRO A 49 4.07 1.12 4.61
N ASN A 50 3.74 0.51 5.74
CA ASN A 50 2.98 1.19 6.78
C ASN A 50 3.95 1.89 7.72
N VAL A 51 3.83 3.21 7.82
CA VAL A 51 4.66 4.03 8.69
C VAL A 51 3.90 4.29 9.99
N GLU A 52 3.65 3.24 10.78
CA GLU A 52 3.16 3.37 12.15
C GLU A 52 4.34 3.27 13.12
N GLY A 53 4.53 4.29 13.94
CA GLY A 53 5.53 4.28 15.03
C GLY A 53 7.00 4.24 14.58
N GLY A 54 7.33 4.72 13.39
CA GLY A 54 8.72 4.89 12.93
C GLY A 54 9.39 3.67 12.33
N ALA A 55 8.68 2.55 12.16
CA ALA A 55 9.17 1.38 11.43
C ALA A 55 8.29 1.09 10.22
N ALA A 56 8.89 0.82 9.07
CA ALA A 56 8.16 0.33 7.90
C ALA A 56 7.64 -1.09 8.20
N VAL A 57 6.33 -1.24 8.40
CA VAL A 57 5.69 -2.55 8.58
C VAL A 57 5.15 -2.99 7.22
N TYR A 58 5.80 -3.99 6.62
CA TYR A 58 5.31 -4.64 5.41
C TYR A 58 4.25 -5.68 5.76
N GLY A 59 3.20 -5.73 4.95
CA GLY A 59 2.18 -6.78 5.04
C GLY A 59 1.16 -6.56 6.14
N ARG A 60 0.22 -5.66 5.91
CA ARG A 60 -1.00 -5.59 6.73
C ARG A 60 -1.76 -6.92 6.63
N ALA A 61 -2.49 -7.26 7.71
CA ALA A 61 -3.37 -8.42 7.70
C ALA A 61 -4.40 -8.34 6.56
N PHE A 62 -4.77 -9.48 6.04
CA PHE A 62 -5.87 -9.54 5.07
C PHE A 62 -7.19 -9.16 5.73
N THR A 63 -8.00 -8.37 5.04
CA THR A 63 -9.32 -7.90 5.46
C THR A 63 -10.34 -8.09 4.33
N ASN A 64 -11.60 -8.21 4.68
CA ASN A 64 -12.73 -8.11 3.75
C ASN A 64 -13.32 -6.69 3.68
N ASN A 65 -12.78 -5.75 4.44
CA ASN A 65 -13.14 -4.33 4.38
C ASN A 65 -12.46 -3.65 3.19
N THR A 66 -12.92 -2.44 2.86
CA THR A 66 -12.24 -1.56 1.92
C THR A 66 -10.89 -1.12 2.51
N ILE A 67 -9.83 -1.23 1.71
CA ILE A 67 -8.53 -0.64 2.05
C ILE A 67 -8.33 0.67 1.28
N THR A 68 -7.48 1.55 1.79
CA THR A 68 -6.98 2.70 1.03
C THR A 68 -5.61 2.37 0.43
N THR A 69 -5.40 2.79 -0.81
CA THR A 69 -4.16 2.56 -1.58
C THR A 69 -3.68 3.86 -2.20
N ASP A 70 -2.37 4.02 -2.32
CA ASP A 70 -1.78 5.12 -3.08
C ASP A 70 -2.02 4.93 -4.58
N PHE A 71 -1.83 6.00 -5.35
CA PHE A 71 -1.65 5.88 -6.79
C PHE A 71 -0.31 5.18 -7.09
N ALA A 72 -0.27 4.41 -8.17
CA ALA A 72 0.96 3.76 -8.57
C ALA A 72 2.06 4.77 -8.92
N ASP A 73 3.25 4.49 -8.43
CA ASP A 73 4.48 5.10 -8.90
C ASP A 73 5.33 4.01 -9.56
N VAL A 74 5.77 4.25 -10.79
CA VAL A 74 6.55 3.27 -11.56
C VAL A 74 7.94 3.01 -10.97
N THR A 75 8.42 3.89 -10.10
CA THR A 75 9.76 3.83 -9.52
C THR A 75 9.83 3.13 -8.17
N ASN A 76 8.68 2.86 -7.55
CA ASN A 76 8.62 2.31 -6.19
C ASN A 76 7.42 1.38 -5.96
N THR A 77 7.16 1.04 -4.70
CA THR A 77 6.08 0.12 -4.27
C THR A 77 4.74 0.81 -4.00
N SER A 78 4.59 2.12 -4.28
CA SER A 78 3.30 2.81 -4.14
C SER A 78 2.24 2.17 -5.02
N GLY A 79 1.04 2.03 -4.49
CA GLY A 79 -0.09 1.41 -5.17
C GLY A 79 -0.08 -0.11 -5.19
N LEU A 80 0.90 -0.78 -4.56
CA LEU A 80 0.91 -2.24 -4.45
C LEU A 80 -0.04 -2.73 -3.36
N PHE A 81 -0.80 -3.74 -3.72
CA PHE A 81 -1.70 -4.45 -2.80
C PHE A 81 -1.88 -5.91 -3.27
N GLN A 82 -2.54 -6.73 -2.46
CA GLN A 82 -2.73 -8.13 -2.79
C GLN A 82 -4.17 -8.56 -2.52
N TYR A 83 -4.78 -9.24 -3.49
CA TYR A 83 -5.97 -10.04 -3.27
C TYR A 83 -5.60 -11.45 -2.82
N ARG A 84 -6.43 -12.05 -1.97
CA ARG A 84 -6.41 -13.46 -1.64
C ARG A 84 -7.81 -14.03 -1.88
N ILE A 85 -7.92 -15.03 -2.74
CA ILE A 85 -9.13 -15.84 -2.92
C ILE A 85 -8.89 -17.15 -2.20
N SER A 86 -9.77 -17.53 -1.26
CA SER A 86 -9.62 -18.75 -0.48
C SER A 86 -10.81 -19.65 -0.65
N VAL A 87 -10.56 -20.96 -0.76
CA VAL A 87 -11.57 -22.03 -0.73
C VAL A 87 -11.21 -22.96 0.41
N ARG A 88 -12.10 -23.06 1.38
CA ARG A 88 -11.95 -23.94 2.53
C ARG A 88 -12.85 -25.16 2.40
N ASN A 89 -12.28 -26.34 2.56
CA ASN A 89 -13.03 -27.58 2.65
C ASN A 89 -13.39 -27.88 4.10
N TYR A 90 -14.64 -27.67 4.47
CA TYR A 90 -15.16 -28.02 5.81
C TYR A 90 -15.75 -29.43 5.85
N TYR A 91 -15.78 -30.15 4.70
CA TYR A 91 -16.21 -31.54 4.68
C TYR A 91 -15.22 -32.46 5.38
N ASN A 92 -15.69 -33.60 5.78
CA ASN A 92 -14.88 -34.74 6.20
C ASN A 92 -14.36 -35.57 5.02
N THR A 93 -14.71 -35.20 3.79
CA THR A 93 -14.30 -35.84 2.54
C THR A 93 -13.48 -34.89 1.68
N PRO A 94 -12.56 -35.40 0.86
CA PRO A 94 -11.78 -34.58 -0.07
C PRO A 94 -12.69 -33.88 -1.10
N MET A 95 -12.32 -32.65 -1.45
CA MET A 95 -12.92 -31.86 -2.52
C MET A 95 -12.06 -31.95 -3.78
N ASN A 96 -12.67 -32.07 -4.94
CA ASN A 96 -11.97 -32.11 -6.22
C ASN A 96 -12.50 -31.06 -7.20
N LYS A 97 -11.82 -30.96 -8.36
CA LYS A 97 -12.23 -30.11 -9.49
C LYS A 97 -12.59 -28.68 -9.07
N ILE A 98 -11.70 -28.09 -8.27
CA ILE A 98 -11.83 -26.69 -7.86
C ILE A 98 -11.49 -25.81 -9.06
N VAL A 99 -12.40 -24.87 -9.38
CA VAL A 99 -12.18 -23.80 -10.33
C VAL A 99 -12.36 -22.47 -9.59
N MET A 100 -11.37 -21.60 -9.64
CA MET A 100 -11.49 -20.20 -9.23
C MET A 100 -11.49 -19.33 -10.48
N TYR A 101 -12.41 -18.37 -10.55
CA TYR A 101 -12.55 -17.46 -11.67
C TYR A 101 -12.72 -16.04 -11.17
N ASP A 102 -11.83 -15.15 -11.58
CA ASP A 102 -11.78 -13.76 -11.15
C ASP A 102 -11.65 -12.84 -12.35
N VAL A 103 -12.57 -11.91 -12.49
CA VAL A 103 -12.51 -10.82 -13.48
C VAL A 103 -12.16 -9.54 -12.74
N PHE A 104 -11.04 -8.93 -13.12
CA PHE A 104 -10.54 -7.75 -12.44
C PHE A 104 -11.48 -6.55 -12.57
N PRO A 105 -11.40 -5.57 -11.67
CA PRO A 105 -12.25 -4.37 -11.73
C PRO A 105 -12.04 -3.60 -13.03
N PHE A 106 -13.11 -3.05 -13.56
CA PHE A 106 -13.06 -2.08 -14.68
C PHE A 106 -14.31 -1.20 -14.68
N VAL A 107 -14.26 -0.06 -15.33
CA VAL A 107 -15.41 0.85 -15.45
C VAL A 107 -16.52 0.16 -16.24
N GLY A 108 -17.69 0.05 -15.64
CA GLY A 108 -18.84 -0.65 -16.25
C GLY A 108 -18.91 -2.14 -15.93
N ASP A 109 -18.16 -2.64 -14.97
CA ASP A 109 -18.11 -4.05 -14.55
C ASP A 109 -19.37 -4.53 -13.80
N GLY A 110 -20.37 -3.67 -13.62
CA GLY A 110 -21.59 -3.96 -12.84
C GLY A 110 -21.39 -3.96 -11.33
N ARG A 111 -20.18 -3.76 -10.84
CA ARG A 111 -19.83 -3.66 -9.40
C ARG A 111 -19.60 -2.22 -8.95
N ASN A 112 -19.81 -1.25 -9.82
CA ASN A 112 -19.54 0.18 -9.61
C ASN A 112 -18.05 0.51 -9.43
N SER A 113 -17.16 -0.26 -10.06
CA SER A 113 -15.74 0.07 -10.10
C SER A 113 -15.50 1.31 -10.97
N ALA A 114 -14.71 2.26 -10.44
CA ALA A 114 -14.37 3.50 -11.14
C ALA A 114 -13.03 3.41 -11.88
N PHE A 115 -12.23 2.37 -11.67
CA PHE A 115 -10.94 2.16 -12.32
C PHE A 115 -10.56 0.68 -12.36
N SER A 116 -9.54 0.37 -13.14
CA SER A 116 -8.94 -0.95 -13.26
C SER A 116 -7.65 -1.04 -12.47
N ASN A 117 -7.37 -2.22 -11.92
CA ASN A 117 -6.09 -2.56 -11.30
C ASN A 117 -5.32 -3.52 -12.21
N THR A 118 -3.99 -3.49 -12.16
CA THR A 118 -3.12 -4.33 -12.98
C THR A 118 -2.45 -5.44 -12.16
N LEU A 119 -2.41 -6.65 -12.72
CA LEU A 119 -1.66 -7.78 -12.14
C LEU A 119 -0.15 -7.56 -12.33
N GLN A 120 0.65 -7.88 -11.32
CA GLN A 120 2.10 -7.60 -11.33
C GLN A 120 2.97 -8.82 -11.60
N GLY A 121 2.38 -10.00 -11.70
CA GLY A 121 3.14 -11.24 -11.92
C GLY A 121 2.24 -12.47 -11.85
N PRO A 122 2.82 -13.65 -11.87
CA PRO A 122 2.06 -14.91 -11.80
C PRO A 122 1.29 -15.01 -10.48
N VAL A 123 0.13 -15.65 -10.54
CA VAL A 123 -0.68 -15.97 -9.35
C VAL A 123 0.04 -17.08 -8.56
N GLU A 124 0.15 -16.88 -7.24
CA GLU A 124 0.68 -17.89 -6.32
C GLU A 124 -0.45 -18.70 -5.70
N LEU A 125 -0.28 -20.03 -5.61
CA LEU A 125 -1.26 -20.91 -4.97
C LEU A 125 -0.63 -21.60 -3.76
N LYS A 126 -1.29 -21.50 -2.59
CA LYS A 126 -0.79 -22.08 -1.35
C LYS A 126 -1.87 -22.88 -0.60
N ILE A 127 -1.44 -23.94 0.08
CA ILE A 127 -2.20 -24.63 1.13
C ILE A 127 -1.37 -24.52 2.42
N GLY A 128 -1.77 -23.65 3.34
CA GLY A 128 -0.90 -23.20 4.43
C GLY A 128 0.31 -22.43 3.86
N SER A 129 1.53 -22.86 4.21
CA SER A 129 2.78 -22.31 3.67
C SER A 129 3.24 -22.97 2.36
N ASP A 130 2.66 -24.10 1.97
CA ASP A 130 3.15 -24.93 0.86
C ASP A 130 2.68 -24.36 -0.48
N ASP A 131 3.62 -24.14 -1.40
CA ASP A 131 3.31 -23.82 -2.79
C ASP A 131 2.75 -25.07 -3.49
N VAL A 132 1.52 -24.94 -3.97
CA VAL A 132 0.80 -25.99 -4.68
C VAL A 132 0.51 -25.63 -6.14
N SER A 133 1.10 -24.60 -6.70
CA SER A 133 0.85 -24.10 -8.06
C SER A 133 1.02 -25.20 -9.12
N ARG A 134 1.94 -26.13 -8.92
CA ARG A 134 2.16 -27.28 -9.81
C ARG A 134 0.96 -28.24 -9.96
N LEU A 135 0.02 -28.22 -9.01
CA LEU A 135 -1.19 -29.06 -9.00
C LEU A 135 -2.35 -28.42 -9.75
N TYR A 136 -2.19 -27.20 -10.22
CA TYR A 136 -3.24 -26.42 -10.86
C TYR A 136 -2.77 -25.90 -12.21
N ASP A 137 -3.69 -25.71 -13.12
CA ASP A 137 -3.49 -24.93 -14.34
C ASP A 137 -4.02 -23.51 -14.10
N ILE A 138 -3.14 -22.54 -14.27
CA ILE A 138 -3.45 -21.13 -14.09
C ILE A 138 -3.51 -20.47 -15.45
N TYR A 139 -4.66 -19.92 -15.79
CA TYR A 139 -4.92 -19.26 -17.07
C TYR A 139 -5.19 -17.79 -16.87
N TYR A 140 -4.77 -16.99 -17.83
CA TYR A 140 -4.88 -15.54 -17.88
C TYR A 140 -5.63 -15.12 -19.14
N ARG A 141 -6.40 -14.07 -19.05
CA ARG A 141 -7.08 -13.43 -20.17
C ARG A 141 -6.53 -12.03 -20.40
N THR A 142 -6.24 -11.64 -21.64
CA THR A 142 -5.60 -10.34 -21.97
C THR A 142 -6.30 -9.55 -23.07
N ASP A 143 -7.36 -10.11 -23.67
CA ASP A 143 -8.04 -9.50 -24.82
C ASP A 143 -9.13 -8.50 -24.40
N LYS A 144 -9.96 -8.86 -23.46
CA LYS A 144 -11.07 -8.07 -22.94
C LYS A 144 -11.47 -8.57 -21.56
N TYR A 145 -12.28 -7.80 -20.86
CA TYR A 145 -12.91 -8.26 -19.62
C TYR A 145 -14.04 -9.23 -19.93
N PRO A 146 -13.94 -10.51 -19.56
CA PRO A 146 -15.03 -11.46 -19.75
C PRO A 146 -16.15 -11.22 -18.74
N ASN A 147 -17.32 -11.82 -18.97
CA ASN A 147 -18.42 -11.75 -18.02
C ASN A 147 -18.16 -12.68 -16.83
N LEU A 148 -18.04 -12.13 -15.62
CA LEU A 148 -17.80 -12.90 -14.40
C LEU A 148 -18.91 -13.93 -14.13
N ASN A 149 -20.14 -13.66 -14.55
CA ASN A 149 -21.33 -14.48 -14.28
C ASN A 149 -21.66 -15.46 -15.41
N ASP A 150 -20.88 -15.49 -16.51
CA ASP A 150 -21.11 -16.40 -17.62
C ASP A 150 -20.14 -17.59 -17.54
N VAL A 151 -20.66 -18.77 -17.24
CA VAL A 151 -19.88 -20.02 -17.16
C VAL A 151 -19.26 -20.40 -18.52
N ASN A 152 -19.84 -19.96 -19.63
CA ASN A 152 -19.30 -20.26 -20.97
C ASN A 152 -17.95 -19.55 -21.21
N GLU A 153 -17.70 -18.44 -20.55
CA GLU A 153 -16.40 -17.76 -20.61
C GLU A 153 -15.24 -18.64 -20.11
N LEU A 154 -15.51 -19.60 -19.23
CA LEU A 154 -14.49 -20.56 -18.77
C LEU A 154 -13.96 -21.45 -19.91
N ASN A 155 -14.74 -21.70 -20.95
CA ASN A 155 -14.39 -22.54 -22.09
C ASN A 155 -13.91 -21.75 -23.30
N SER A 156 -13.74 -20.42 -23.18
CA SER A 156 -13.20 -19.58 -24.26
C SER A 156 -11.80 -20.05 -24.68
N PRO A 157 -11.48 -20.07 -25.98
CA PRO A 157 -10.13 -20.41 -26.46
C PRO A 157 -9.10 -19.29 -26.22
N LEU A 158 -9.52 -18.14 -25.69
CA LEU A 158 -8.68 -16.96 -25.49
C LEU A 158 -7.87 -16.98 -24.19
N TRP A 159 -7.98 -18.04 -23.40
CA TRP A 159 -7.16 -18.23 -22.21
C TRP A 159 -5.74 -18.68 -22.57
N THR A 160 -4.72 -18.08 -21.93
CA THR A 160 -3.31 -18.45 -22.05
C THR A 160 -2.71 -18.75 -20.68
N THR A 161 -1.75 -19.65 -20.61
CA THR A 161 -0.97 -19.94 -19.38
C THR A 161 0.27 -19.06 -19.27
N THR A 162 0.65 -18.37 -20.34
CA THR A 162 1.89 -17.58 -20.45
C THR A 162 1.61 -16.20 -21.06
N PRO A 163 1.01 -15.27 -20.30
CA PRO A 163 0.84 -13.90 -20.79
C PRO A 163 2.21 -13.25 -20.99
N THR A 164 2.36 -12.49 -22.05
CA THR A 164 3.60 -11.75 -22.35
C THR A 164 3.78 -10.55 -21.41
N ASP A 165 2.67 -10.02 -20.89
CA ASP A 165 2.64 -8.90 -19.97
C ASP A 165 1.48 -9.08 -18.97
N TYR A 166 1.83 -9.26 -17.71
CA TYR A 166 0.84 -9.44 -16.64
C TYR A 166 -0.02 -8.19 -16.41
N SER A 167 0.48 -6.99 -16.72
CA SER A 167 -0.29 -5.75 -16.57
C SER A 167 -1.51 -5.65 -17.50
N GLN A 168 -1.50 -6.45 -18.58
CA GLN A 168 -2.61 -6.53 -19.55
C GLN A 168 -3.66 -7.60 -19.18
N VAL A 169 -3.43 -8.35 -18.09
CA VAL A 169 -4.37 -9.39 -17.67
C VAL A 169 -5.65 -8.75 -17.14
N THR A 170 -6.78 -9.20 -17.69
CA THR A 170 -8.12 -8.73 -17.33
C THR A 170 -8.90 -9.72 -16.45
N ALA A 171 -8.52 -11.00 -16.52
CA ALA A 171 -9.13 -12.06 -15.72
C ALA A 171 -8.17 -13.23 -15.53
N ILE A 172 -8.42 -14.01 -14.48
CA ILE A 172 -7.74 -15.27 -14.24
C ILE A 172 -8.73 -16.42 -14.10
N LYS A 173 -8.28 -17.62 -14.45
CA LYS A 173 -8.97 -18.87 -14.22
C LYS A 173 -7.96 -19.90 -13.69
N ILE A 174 -8.27 -20.54 -12.57
CA ILE A 174 -7.44 -21.54 -11.92
C ILE A 174 -8.23 -22.84 -11.88
N ILE A 175 -7.65 -23.93 -12.40
CA ILE A 175 -8.32 -25.24 -12.48
C ILE A 175 -7.40 -26.28 -11.84
N GLY A 176 -7.93 -27.07 -10.89
CA GLY A 176 -7.23 -28.23 -10.37
C GLY A 176 -7.01 -29.27 -11.47
N LYS A 177 -5.75 -29.71 -11.64
CA LYS A 177 -5.42 -30.81 -12.56
C LYS A 177 -6.09 -32.10 -12.15
N ASP A 178 -6.20 -33.04 -13.08
CA ASP A 178 -6.80 -34.36 -12.81
C ASP A 178 -6.10 -35.04 -11.62
N GLY A 179 -6.91 -35.53 -10.69
CA GLY A 179 -6.42 -36.14 -9.45
C GLY A 179 -6.09 -35.14 -8.33
N THR A 180 -6.12 -33.83 -8.60
CA THR A 180 -5.94 -32.82 -7.54
C THR A 180 -7.13 -32.80 -6.60
N ILE A 181 -6.84 -32.94 -5.30
CA ILE A 181 -7.84 -32.90 -4.23
C ILE A 181 -7.44 -31.90 -3.15
N LEU A 182 -8.43 -31.21 -2.60
CA LEU A 182 -8.28 -30.44 -1.37
C LEU A 182 -8.76 -31.29 -0.20
N GLN A 183 -7.85 -31.68 0.65
CA GLN A 183 -8.13 -32.53 1.82
C GLN A 183 -9.13 -31.89 2.77
N PRO A 184 -9.84 -32.68 3.60
CA PRO A 184 -10.68 -32.14 4.66
C PRO A 184 -9.98 -31.11 5.52
N TYR A 185 -10.70 -30.04 5.86
CA TYR A 185 -10.26 -28.95 6.74
C TYR A 185 -9.04 -28.14 6.23
N ARG A 186 -8.64 -28.33 4.96
CA ARG A 186 -7.57 -27.52 4.34
C ARG A 186 -8.16 -26.33 3.59
N VAL A 187 -7.31 -25.31 3.41
CA VAL A 187 -7.61 -24.07 2.69
C VAL A 187 -6.68 -23.97 1.49
N LEU A 188 -7.26 -23.84 0.31
CA LEU A 188 -6.53 -23.42 -0.89
C LEU A 188 -6.65 -21.92 -1.02
N SER A 189 -5.54 -21.22 -1.13
CA SER A 189 -5.49 -19.76 -1.30
C SER A 189 -4.74 -19.38 -2.56
N ALA A 190 -5.35 -18.49 -3.37
CA ALA A 190 -4.73 -17.85 -4.52
C ALA A 190 -4.37 -16.41 -4.16
N TYR A 191 -3.12 -16.01 -4.38
CA TYR A 191 -2.60 -14.68 -4.09
C TYR A 191 -2.30 -13.95 -5.40
N LEU A 192 -2.88 -12.77 -5.56
CA LEU A 192 -2.78 -11.91 -6.73
C LEU A 192 -2.14 -10.59 -6.29
N THR A 193 -0.91 -10.35 -6.69
CA THR A 193 -0.25 -9.06 -6.44
C THR A 193 -0.68 -8.07 -7.51
N MET A 194 -1.30 -7.00 -7.09
CA MET A 194 -1.93 -6.00 -7.94
C MET A 194 -1.29 -4.63 -7.75
N LYS A 195 -1.48 -3.76 -8.73
CA LYS A 195 -1.08 -2.35 -8.67
C LYS A 195 -2.23 -1.46 -9.12
N THR A 196 -2.40 -0.34 -8.45
CA THR A 196 -3.37 0.70 -8.79
C THR A 196 -2.98 1.43 -10.08
N PRO A 197 -3.87 2.25 -10.69
CA PRO A 197 -3.47 3.15 -11.77
C PRO A 197 -2.47 4.22 -11.28
N THR A 198 -1.72 4.79 -12.23
CA THR A 198 -0.93 6.01 -12.00
C THR A 198 -1.86 7.18 -11.69
N TYR A 199 -1.28 8.25 -11.14
CA TYR A 199 -2.07 9.42 -10.74
C TYR A 199 -2.92 9.99 -11.87
N ASP A 200 -4.21 10.10 -11.58
CA ASP A 200 -5.22 10.81 -12.37
C ASP A 200 -6.12 11.56 -11.36
N PRO A 201 -6.21 12.91 -11.45
CA PRO A 201 -6.99 13.70 -10.49
C PRO A 201 -8.48 13.34 -10.47
N SER A 202 -9.03 12.80 -11.56
CA SER A 202 -10.42 12.35 -11.63
C SER A 202 -10.70 11.09 -10.82
N LEU A 203 -9.65 10.34 -10.43
CA LEU A 203 -9.73 9.11 -9.67
C LEU A 203 -9.46 9.29 -8.17
N THR A 204 -9.20 10.50 -7.71
CA THR A 204 -9.00 10.78 -6.28
C THR A 204 -10.24 10.37 -5.47
N GLY A 205 -10.04 9.50 -4.46
CA GLY A 205 -11.13 8.93 -3.66
C GLY A 205 -11.98 7.86 -4.35
N ALA A 206 -11.70 7.54 -5.62
CA ALA A 206 -12.41 6.53 -6.38
C ALA A 206 -12.22 5.11 -5.80
N ILE A 207 -13.20 4.23 -6.03
CA ILE A 207 -13.22 2.87 -5.49
C ILE A 207 -13.29 1.86 -6.64
N ALA A 208 -12.54 0.76 -6.51
CA ALA A 208 -12.67 -0.42 -7.34
C ALA A 208 -13.07 -1.64 -6.49
N TYR A 209 -14.08 -2.36 -6.95
CA TYR A 209 -14.64 -3.54 -6.29
C TYR A 209 -14.24 -4.81 -7.04
N ASN A 210 -13.75 -5.82 -6.32
CA ASN A 210 -13.40 -7.09 -6.92
C ASN A 210 -14.05 -8.25 -6.17
N SER A 211 -14.71 -9.13 -6.92
CA SER A 211 -15.27 -10.41 -6.48
C SER A 211 -14.68 -11.54 -7.32
N ALA A 212 -14.98 -12.78 -6.95
CA ALA A 212 -14.59 -13.95 -7.71
C ALA A 212 -15.73 -14.98 -7.72
N ASN A 213 -15.65 -15.97 -8.58
CA ASN A 213 -16.51 -17.14 -8.57
C ASN A 213 -15.71 -18.42 -8.30
N VAL A 214 -16.33 -19.35 -7.60
CA VAL A 214 -15.74 -20.66 -7.30
C VAL A 214 -16.71 -21.76 -7.72
N ILE A 215 -16.17 -22.81 -8.35
CA ILE A 215 -16.86 -24.06 -8.71
C ILE A 215 -16.04 -25.20 -8.11
N TYR A 216 -16.69 -26.26 -7.68
CA TYR A 216 -16.04 -27.46 -7.16
C TYR A 216 -16.89 -28.71 -7.39
N ASN A 217 -16.30 -29.89 -7.30
CA ASN A 217 -16.97 -31.20 -7.42
C ASN A 217 -17.84 -31.35 -8.68
N ASN A 218 -17.44 -30.75 -9.80
CA ASN A 218 -18.23 -30.70 -11.05
C ASN A 218 -19.61 -30.01 -10.94
N GLU A 219 -19.83 -29.17 -9.96
CA GLU A 219 -21.06 -28.37 -9.95
C GLU A 219 -21.10 -27.46 -11.20
N SER A 220 -22.30 -27.22 -11.72
CA SER A 220 -22.51 -26.28 -12.83
C SER A 220 -22.78 -24.85 -12.35
N ILE A 221 -22.88 -24.63 -11.04
CA ILE A 221 -23.24 -23.35 -10.44
C ILE A 221 -21.98 -22.64 -9.97
N MET A 222 -21.76 -21.45 -10.49
CA MET A 222 -20.76 -20.52 -9.97
C MET A 222 -21.24 -19.92 -8.64
N ARG A 223 -20.42 -20.02 -7.62
CA ARG A 223 -20.68 -19.41 -6.31
C ARG A 223 -19.89 -18.11 -6.20
N MET A 224 -20.60 -16.99 -6.20
CA MET A 224 -19.99 -15.68 -6.08
C MET A 224 -19.42 -15.48 -4.67
N VAL A 225 -18.17 -15.06 -4.64
CA VAL A 225 -17.48 -14.64 -3.42
C VAL A 225 -17.78 -13.15 -3.19
N PRO A 226 -18.11 -12.73 -1.95
CA PRO A 226 -18.37 -11.34 -1.64
C PRO A 226 -17.22 -10.43 -2.11
N PRO A 227 -17.54 -9.22 -2.63
CA PRO A 227 -16.51 -8.32 -3.13
C PRO A 227 -15.70 -7.71 -1.98
N VAL A 228 -14.44 -7.42 -2.28
CA VAL A 228 -13.58 -6.52 -1.51
C VAL A 228 -13.28 -5.30 -2.35
N ALA A 229 -12.80 -4.22 -1.73
CA ALA A 229 -12.56 -2.98 -2.45
C ALA A 229 -11.23 -2.33 -2.07
N ASN A 230 -10.64 -1.62 -3.02
CA ASN A 230 -9.59 -0.64 -2.75
C ASN A 230 -10.05 0.74 -3.18
N GLN A 231 -9.80 1.73 -2.33
CA GLN A 231 -10.06 3.13 -2.55
C GLN A 231 -8.75 3.87 -2.76
N LEU A 232 -8.66 4.65 -3.83
CA LEU A 232 -7.53 5.54 -4.03
C LEU A 232 -7.57 6.69 -3.02
N ILE A 233 -6.39 7.06 -2.54
CA ILE A 233 -6.24 8.09 -1.50
C ILE A 233 -6.67 9.47 -1.98
N ASP A 234 -7.04 10.34 -1.02
CA ASP A 234 -7.06 11.77 -1.24
C ASP A 234 -5.61 12.29 -1.27
N VAL A 235 -5.23 12.99 -2.32
CA VAL A 235 -3.87 13.50 -2.53
C VAL A 235 -3.80 15.01 -2.41
N MET A 236 -2.60 15.49 -2.08
CA MET A 236 -2.26 16.90 -1.99
C MET A 236 -0.83 17.15 -2.47
N ASP A 237 -0.54 18.39 -2.78
CA ASP A 237 0.81 18.87 -3.03
C ASP A 237 1.33 19.65 -1.82
N VAL A 238 2.62 19.47 -1.50
CA VAL A 238 3.31 20.22 -0.45
C VAL A 238 4.39 21.06 -1.10
N SER A 239 4.20 22.38 -1.07
CA SER A 239 5.22 23.30 -1.55
C SER A 239 6.30 23.51 -0.49
N VAL A 240 7.54 23.68 -0.93
CA VAL A 240 8.67 24.03 -0.05
C VAL A 240 9.41 25.21 -0.63
N SER A 241 9.74 26.18 0.24
CA SER A 241 10.54 27.34 -0.11
C SER A 241 11.82 27.38 0.72
N LYS A 242 12.87 28.00 0.16
CA LYS A 242 14.15 28.22 0.83
C LYS A 242 14.35 29.70 1.07
N LYS A 243 14.69 30.07 2.31
CA LYS A 243 15.14 31.40 2.68
C LYS A 243 16.59 31.39 3.12
N TRP A 244 17.28 32.47 2.77
CA TRP A 244 18.64 32.75 3.18
C TRP A 244 18.66 34.09 3.91
N ILE A 245 19.20 34.10 5.13
CA ILE A 245 19.31 35.33 5.93
C ILE A 245 20.74 35.49 6.47
N ASP A 246 21.19 36.71 6.62
CA ASP A 246 22.44 37.02 7.27
C ASP A 246 22.38 36.82 8.79
N ALA A 247 23.47 37.11 9.49
CA ALA A 247 23.52 37.00 10.94
C ALA A 247 22.58 37.94 11.66
N ASP A 248 22.25 39.08 11.05
CA ASP A 248 21.35 40.10 11.58
C ASP A 248 19.90 39.83 11.22
N GLY A 249 19.61 38.84 10.37
CA GLY A 249 18.26 38.45 9.94
C GLY A 249 17.80 39.09 8.64
N ASN A 250 18.65 39.80 7.92
CA ASN A 250 18.29 40.37 6.62
C ASN A 250 18.39 39.35 5.49
N PRO A 251 17.54 39.42 4.46
CA PRO A 251 17.57 38.49 3.34
C PRO A 251 18.91 38.54 2.57
N ILE A 252 19.48 37.37 2.28
CA ILE A 252 20.56 37.20 1.31
C ILE A 252 19.93 36.86 -0.03
N THR A 253 19.97 37.80 -0.97
CA THR A 253 19.36 37.63 -2.29
C THR A 253 20.16 36.80 -3.27
N THR A 254 21.50 36.74 -3.08
CA THR A 254 22.43 36.01 -3.92
C THR A 254 23.34 35.13 -3.06
N PRO A 255 22.85 34.01 -2.55
CA PRO A 255 23.69 33.06 -1.82
C PRO A 255 24.72 32.41 -2.76
N ASP A 256 25.88 32.00 -2.20
CA ASP A 256 26.98 31.37 -2.96
C ASP A 256 26.70 29.89 -3.34
N VAL A 257 25.41 29.51 -3.42
CA VAL A 257 24.92 28.17 -3.75
C VAL A 257 23.73 28.31 -4.69
N THR A 258 23.58 27.36 -5.63
CA THR A 258 22.53 27.40 -6.66
C THR A 258 21.42 26.39 -6.42
N SER A 259 21.64 25.41 -5.57
CA SER A 259 20.66 24.35 -5.26
C SER A 259 20.93 23.75 -3.89
N ILE A 260 19.88 23.35 -3.20
CA ILE A 260 19.91 22.45 -2.05
C ILE A 260 18.94 21.31 -2.28
N THR A 261 19.12 20.20 -1.57
CA THR A 261 18.16 19.09 -1.57
C THR A 261 17.39 19.07 -0.25
N ALA A 262 16.07 19.04 -0.34
CA ALA A 262 15.17 18.86 0.79
C ALA A 262 14.63 17.43 0.82
N LYS A 263 14.52 16.86 2.02
CA LYS A 263 13.99 15.54 2.33
C LYS A 263 12.66 15.68 3.04
N LEU A 264 11.66 14.88 2.66
CA LEU A 264 10.29 14.95 3.20
C LEU A 264 10.07 13.91 4.29
N PHE A 265 9.41 14.33 5.37
CA PHE A 265 8.93 13.48 6.45
C PHE A 265 7.40 13.56 6.54
N ALA A 266 6.77 12.45 6.91
CA ALA A 266 5.34 12.35 7.22
C ALA A 266 5.17 11.85 8.65
N ASP A 267 4.49 12.59 9.51
CA ASP A 267 4.34 12.30 10.94
C ASP A 267 5.70 11.98 11.64
N GLY A 268 6.75 12.72 11.24
CA GLY A 268 8.11 12.56 11.77
C GLY A 268 8.90 11.40 11.18
N VAL A 269 8.35 10.66 10.19
CA VAL A 269 9.03 9.54 9.54
C VAL A 269 9.48 9.90 8.14
N ASP A 270 10.70 9.51 7.82
CA ASP A 270 11.29 9.70 6.50
C ASP A 270 10.48 8.98 5.41
N THR A 271 9.98 9.74 4.44
CA THR A 271 9.24 9.19 3.29
C THR A 271 10.15 8.63 2.19
N GLY A 272 11.46 8.86 2.26
CA GLY A 272 12.41 8.59 1.19
C GLY A 272 12.31 9.55 -0.01
N LYS A 273 11.36 10.51 0.01
CA LYS A 273 11.19 11.48 -1.06
C LYS A 273 12.10 12.70 -0.85
N THR A 274 12.74 13.13 -1.94
CA THR A 274 13.58 14.33 -1.96
C THR A 274 13.21 15.23 -3.11
N VAL A 275 13.51 16.52 -3.00
CA VAL A 275 13.36 17.50 -4.07
C VAL A 275 14.51 18.51 -4.04
N ASP A 276 14.98 18.91 -5.21
CA ASP A 276 15.95 19.98 -5.33
C ASP A 276 15.27 21.35 -5.34
N ILE A 277 15.69 22.22 -4.44
CA ILE A 277 15.23 23.61 -4.36
C ILE A 277 16.33 24.47 -4.99
N LYS A 278 16.03 25.06 -6.15
CA LYS A 278 17.03 25.74 -7.00
C LYS A 278 16.80 27.25 -7.05
N ALA A 279 17.89 28.00 -7.13
CA ALA A 279 17.86 29.45 -7.37
C ALA A 279 17.10 29.80 -8.67
N ALA A 280 17.27 28.98 -9.73
CA ALA A 280 16.58 29.13 -11.00
C ALA A 280 15.04 29.04 -10.89
N ASN A 281 14.51 28.41 -9.85
CA ASN A 281 13.08 28.29 -9.56
C ASN A 281 12.64 29.22 -8.41
N ASN A 282 13.36 30.34 -8.20
CA ASN A 282 13.12 31.28 -7.11
C ASN A 282 13.08 30.59 -5.73
N TRP A 283 13.96 29.63 -5.52
CA TRP A 283 14.09 28.87 -4.29
C TRP A 283 12.80 28.18 -3.86
N LYS A 284 12.04 27.63 -4.81
CA LYS A 284 10.80 26.89 -4.58
C LYS A 284 10.83 25.52 -5.28
N ALA A 285 10.21 24.55 -4.64
CA ALA A 285 9.95 23.22 -5.19
C ALA A 285 8.63 22.68 -4.64
N THR A 286 8.15 21.53 -5.15
CA THR A 286 6.90 20.93 -4.73
C THR A 286 7.05 19.42 -4.68
N PHE A 287 6.63 18.82 -3.58
CA PHE A 287 6.36 17.40 -3.48
C PHE A 287 4.91 17.18 -3.92
N THR A 288 4.71 16.33 -4.92
CA THR A 288 3.39 16.12 -5.53
C THR A 288 2.77 14.79 -5.13
N HIS A 289 1.42 14.72 -5.21
CA HIS A 289 0.63 13.50 -5.04
C HIS A 289 0.86 12.79 -3.70
N LEU A 290 0.97 13.57 -2.64
CA LEU A 290 1.15 13.07 -1.28
C LEU A 290 -0.21 12.74 -0.66
N ARG A 291 -0.23 11.75 0.20
CA ARG A 291 -1.40 11.37 1.01
C ARG A 291 -1.85 12.53 1.90
N GLN A 292 -3.15 12.85 1.91
CA GLN A 292 -3.68 13.89 2.83
C GLN A 292 -3.89 13.34 4.23
N TYR A 293 -4.33 12.10 4.35
CA TYR A 293 -4.79 11.50 5.60
C TYR A 293 -4.22 10.11 5.83
N ASN A 294 -3.94 9.79 7.07
CA ASN A 294 -3.94 8.42 7.55
C ASN A 294 -5.38 7.95 7.68
N VAL A 295 -5.70 6.79 7.12
CA VAL A 295 -7.06 6.23 7.11
C VAL A 295 -7.07 4.92 7.87
N VAL A 296 -7.86 4.84 8.92
CA VAL A 296 -8.06 3.63 9.72
C VAL A 296 -9.51 3.19 9.55
N THR A 297 -9.72 1.94 9.11
CA THR A 297 -11.05 1.35 9.02
C THR A 297 -11.22 0.33 10.16
N ALA A 298 -12.18 0.57 11.03
CA ALA A 298 -12.53 -0.33 12.12
C ALA A 298 -13.24 -1.59 11.60
N SER A 299 -13.36 -2.61 12.44
CA SER A 299 -14.00 -3.90 12.09
C SER A 299 -15.49 -3.78 11.74
N ASP A 300 -16.15 -2.72 12.18
CA ASP A 300 -17.53 -2.38 11.84
C ASP A 300 -17.67 -1.61 10.52
N GLY A 301 -16.56 -1.35 9.81
CA GLY A 301 -16.52 -0.58 8.56
C GLY A 301 -16.43 0.93 8.75
N THR A 302 -16.44 1.43 10.00
CA THR A 302 -16.27 2.86 10.27
C THR A 302 -14.87 3.30 9.89
N THR A 303 -14.76 4.42 9.16
CA THR A 303 -13.48 4.96 8.70
C THR A 303 -13.16 6.26 9.42
N THR A 304 -11.97 6.34 10.00
CA THR A 304 -11.42 7.54 10.62
C THR A 304 -10.27 8.08 9.75
N LYS A 305 -10.32 9.38 9.41
CA LYS A 305 -9.28 10.09 8.67
C LYS A 305 -8.55 11.05 9.60
N THR A 306 -7.23 10.93 9.70
CA THR A 306 -6.36 11.83 10.48
C THR A 306 -5.41 12.54 9.53
N PRO A 307 -5.35 13.88 9.49
CA PRO A 307 -4.42 14.62 8.63
C PRO A 307 -2.98 14.27 8.94
N ILE A 308 -2.19 14.02 7.89
CA ILE A 308 -0.74 13.79 8.00
C ILE A 308 -0.03 15.12 8.20
N GLU A 309 0.90 15.18 9.15
CA GLU A 309 1.79 16.31 9.35
C GLU A 309 3.07 16.11 8.53
N TYR A 310 3.28 16.98 7.54
CA TYR A 310 4.48 16.99 6.73
C TYR A 310 5.51 17.97 7.29
N SER A 311 6.78 17.56 7.26
CA SER A 311 7.94 18.39 7.58
C SER A 311 9.08 18.12 6.59
N VAL A 312 10.02 19.04 6.52
CA VAL A 312 11.18 18.95 5.62
C VAL A 312 12.46 19.16 6.38
N GLU A 313 13.52 18.49 5.94
CA GLU A 313 14.89 18.72 6.39
C GLU A 313 15.79 18.96 5.19
N GLU A 314 16.77 19.85 5.34
CA GLU A 314 17.83 20.04 4.35
C GLU A 314 18.85 18.92 4.46
N VAL A 315 19.19 18.31 3.33
CA VAL A 315 20.20 17.25 3.28
C VAL A 315 21.60 17.82 3.56
N GLY A 316 22.36 17.13 4.41
CA GLY A 316 23.73 17.55 4.78
C GLY A 316 23.80 18.38 6.07
N VAL A 317 22.68 18.58 6.75
CA VAL A 317 22.65 19.20 8.08
C VAL A 317 23.29 18.26 9.10
N ASN A 318 24.20 18.79 9.91
CA ASN A 318 24.89 18.04 10.97
C ASN A 318 24.04 17.94 12.26
N GLY A 319 24.56 17.23 13.27
CA GLY A 319 23.86 17.04 14.55
C GLY A 319 23.63 18.32 15.36
N GLU A 320 24.26 19.44 14.99
CA GLU A 320 24.07 20.78 15.58
C GLU A 320 23.03 21.61 14.82
N GLY A 321 22.41 21.04 13.78
CA GLY A 321 21.47 21.74 12.91
C GLY A 321 22.14 22.70 11.94
N GLN A 322 23.40 22.47 11.56
CA GLN A 322 24.19 23.37 10.74
C GLN A 322 24.56 22.73 9.40
N VAL A 323 24.72 23.59 8.40
CA VAL A 323 25.23 23.21 7.07
C VAL A 323 26.31 24.20 6.64
N THR A 324 27.26 23.76 5.82
CA THR A 324 28.35 24.60 5.30
C THR A 324 28.27 24.69 3.79
N TYR A 325 28.22 25.91 3.26
CA TYR A 325 28.26 26.20 1.83
C TYR A 325 29.34 27.23 1.55
N SER A 326 30.24 26.92 0.59
CA SER A 326 31.33 27.82 0.18
C SER A 326 32.16 28.36 1.36
N GLY A 327 32.37 27.50 2.37
CA GLY A 327 33.14 27.87 3.58
C GLY A 327 32.34 28.67 4.62
N LYS A 328 31.08 29.04 4.35
CA LYS A 328 30.21 29.76 5.28
C LYS A 328 29.30 28.76 6.01
N LYS A 329 29.15 28.90 7.33
CA LYS A 329 28.29 28.08 8.17
C LYS A 329 26.92 28.75 8.35
N TYR A 330 25.89 27.95 8.23
CA TYR A 330 24.49 28.38 8.43
C TYR A 330 23.79 27.51 9.47
N GLN A 331 23.02 28.13 10.33
CA GLN A 331 22.04 27.45 11.18
C GLN A 331 20.78 27.20 10.35
N VAL A 332 20.30 25.97 10.32
CA VAL A 332 19.11 25.56 9.55
C VAL A 332 17.90 25.45 10.48
N THR A 333 16.77 25.96 10.03
CA THR A 333 15.46 25.76 10.64
C THR A 333 14.44 25.41 9.57
N SER A 334 13.46 24.56 9.90
CA SER A 334 12.38 24.17 8.99
C SER A 334 11.03 24.21 9.68
N THR A 335 9.97 24.24 8.87
CA THR A 335 8.59 24.25 9.34
C THR A 335 7.92 22.90 9.07
N SER A 336 6.84 22.63 9.80
CA SER A 336 5.91 21.54 9.50
C SER A 336 4.52 22.08 9.19
N GLY A 337 3.67 21.27 8.58
CA GLY A 337 2.30 21.62 8.26
C GLY A 337 1.44 20.43 7.90
N LYS A 338 0.14 20.58 8.04
CA LYS A 338 -0.86 19.56 7.68
C LYS A 338 -2.03 20.20 6.98
N VAL A 339 -2.79 19.40 6.22
CA VAL A 339 -3.99 19.87 5.56
C VAL A 339 -5.00 20.37 6.59
N ASN A 340 -5.63 21.50 6.29
CA ASN A 340 -6.74 22.01 7.09
C ASN A 340 -8.00 21.19 6.78
N GLN A 341 -8.54 20.48 7.75
CA GLN A 341 -9.76 19.67 7.57
C GLN A 341 -11.00 20.49 7.16
N ASN A 342 -11.04 21.78 7.51
CA ASN A 342 -12.12 22.67 7.13
C ASN A 342 -11.92 23.30 5.74
N SER A 343 -10.72 23.19 5.18
CA SER A 343 -10.34 23.69 3.86
C SER A 343 -9.31 22.75 3.22
N PRO A 344 -9.71 21.52 2.84
CA PRO A 344 -8.78 20.48 2.42
C PRO A 344 -8.08 20.77 1.07
N THR A 345 -8.54 21.79 0.36
CA THR A 345 -7.92 22.27 -0.90
C THR A 345 -6.80 23.28 -0.66
N ASP A 346 -6.59 23.74 0.57
CA ASP A 346 -5.50 24.66 0.89
C ASP A 346 -4.17 23.92 0.79
N ALA A 347 -3.25 24.47 0.00
CA ALA A 347 -1.92 23.92 -0.16
C ALA A 347 -1.11 24.03 1.13
N VAL A 348 -0.44 22.94 1.52
CA VAL A 348 0.55 22.98 2.60
C VAL A 348 1.84 23.62 2.06
N ALA A 349 2.30 24.66 2.74
CA ALA A 349 3.53 25.38 2.39
C ALA A 349 4.55 25.27 3.53
N LEU A 350 5.71 24.71 3.22
CA LEU A 350 6.81 24.53 4.14
C LEU A 350 7.96 25.47 3.79
N GLU A 351 8.82 25.74 4.76
CA GLU A 351 9.96 26.64 4.60
C GLU A 351 11.21 26.08 5.27
N ILE A 352 12.33 26.18 4.59
CA ILE A 352 13.67 25.95 5.14
C ILE A 352 14.41 27.28 5.16
N THR A 353 14.87 27.71 6.33
CA THR A 353 15.63 28.93 6.49
C THR A 353 17.06 28.61 6.90
N ASN A 354 18.06 29.15 6.16
CA ASN A 354 19.46 29.12 6.51
C ASN A 354 19.91 30.50 7.00
N LYS A 355 20.25 30.57 8.29
CA LYS A 355 20.79 31.77 8.92
C LYS A 355 22.31 31.69 8.98
N LEU A 356 22.99 32.66 8.35
CA LEU A 356 24.46 32.74 8.39
C LEU A 356 24.93 32.91 9.83
N LEU A 357 25.89 32.10 10.25
CA LEU A 357 26.54 32.22 11.55
C LEU A 357 27.70 33.21 11.46
N GLN A 358 27.78 34.09 12.44
CA GLN A 358 28.94 34.98 12.55
C GLN A 358 30.17 34.19 12.98
N GLU A 359 31.26 34.32 12.24
CA GLU A 359 32.55 33.85 12.71
C GLU A 359 33.06 34.76 13.85
N LYS A 360 33.23 34.18 15.01
CA LYS A 360 33.87 34.88 16.12
C LYS A 360 35.37 34.81 15.94
N VAL A 361 36.03 35.94 15.65
CA VAL A 361 37.47 36.04 15.64
C VAL A 361 37.95 36.50 17.02
N SER A 362 38.77 35.71 17.66
CA SER A 362 39.46 36.12 18.88
C SER A 362 40.74 36.84 18.51
N VAL A 363 40.85 38.11 18.87
CA VAL A 363 42.08 38.87 18.75
C VAL A 363 42.73 38.95 20.11
N SER A 364 43.91 38.38 20.26
CA SER A 364 44.75 38.54 21.46
C SER A 364 45.85 39.60 21.16
N CYS A 365 45.95 40.61 21.99
CA CYS A 365 47.09 41.52 21.92
C CYS A 365 47.96 41.37 23.18
N LYS A 366 49.29 41.39 23.00
CA LYS A 366 50.24 41.35 24.09
C LYS A 366 50.89 42.72 24.17
N LYS A 367 50.79 43.38 25.32
CA LYS A 367 51.43 44.65 25.59
C LYS A 367 52.87 44.34 26.12
N PHE A 368 53.83 44.91 25.46
CA PHE A 368 55.21 44.93 25.97
C PHE A 368 55.48 46.30 26.59
N TRP A 369 55.99 46.26 27.78
CA TRP A 369 56.55 47.45 28.44
C TRP A 369 58.05 47.45 28.19
N VAL A 370 58.58 48.58 27.74
CA VAL A 370 59.98 48.81 27.66
C VAL A 370 60.28 49.79 28.79
N ASP A 371 61.09 49.35 29.74
CA ASP A 371 61.64 50.23 30.80
C ASP A 371 62.85 50.90 30.21
N ASP A 372 62.94 52.25 30.39
CA ASP A 372 64.09 53.10 30.00
C ASP A 372 65.29 52.85 30.92
#